data_6d2059f87f168ef6d0eb0db30c481caf
#
_entry.id   6d2059f87f168ef6d0eb0db30c481caf
#
_cell.length_a   1.000
_cell.length_b   1.000
_cell.length_c   1.000
_cell.angle_alpha   90.00
_cell.angle_beta   90.00
_cell.angle_gamma   90.00
#
_symmetry.space_group_name_H-M   'P 1'
#
loop_
_entity.id
_entity.type
_entity.pdbx_description
1 polymer ?
#
loop_
_entity_poly.entity_id
_entity_poly.type
_entity_poly.pdbx_seq_one_letter_code
_entity_poly.pdbx_strand_id
1 'polypeptide(L)'
;MFNKVTGLFYGWRMVAASAAVRLLGAGLHSYGFTVFFLPLSQELNLSRTATSFAFSLARAEGAIEGPVVGHLLDRYGPRPIMLTAVTLMGVGYLILSQVHSYVAFVVVYTVLISLTHSGGFMHAPMTLTNTWFVRYRARAMTLNSAAYGLGGVLITPLLSMIVLNWGWRWGAVLAGILFFVVGIPLCLTIRRSPESMGLLPDGDAAVAARQDSDQGQPSAASATDFTAKEAIRSFAFWALVFGAGVRNASYHAISTHFIPMMIWKGMSQQQATFLLSSFAFLGFASTVLIGWLADSMNKPRLVSVILFLAGASILLPIFGSTIAPLWLFTLLFTTVESTYPVAWAMVGDIFGRKHFAKIRGYMSMFYVWGSVAGPVVTGAIWDTWHSYEPMLWGLVVMFTLSGIFYSLLGKPWMRPKPH
;
A
#
# COMPACT_ATOMS: atom_id res chain seq x y z
N MET A 1 17.06 28.27 -8.17
CA MET A 1 16.61 29.55 -7.60
C MET A 1 15.43 29.41 -6.61
N PHE A 2 14.71 28.30 -6.56
CA PHE A 2 13.50 28.10 -5.72
C PHE A 2 13.75 27.56 -4.31
N ASN A 3 14.98 27.21 -3.93
CA ASN A 3 15.29 26.60 -2.61
C ASN A 3 15.43 27.61 -1.45
N LYS A 4 15.39 28.91 -1.72
CA LYS A 4 15.60 29.97 -0.70
C LYS A 4 14.31 30.41 0.00
N VAL A 5 13.13 30.02 -0.46
CA VAL A 5 11.85 30.60 0.03
C VAL A 5 11.20 29.80 1.18
N THR A 6 11.53 28.51 1.39
CA THR A 6 10.82 27.71 2.39
C THR A 6 11.68 26.90 3.36
N GLY A 7 13.02 26.88 3.23
CA GLY A 7 13.90 26.08 4.10
C GLY A 7 13.64 24.55 4.09
N LEU A 8 12.62 24.08 3.35
CA LEU A 8 12.20 22.68 3.33
C LEU A 8 12.99 21.91 2.27
N PHE A 9 13.52 20.74 2.64
CA PHE A 9 14.21 19.84 1.71
C PHE A 9 13.31 19.48 0.50
N TYR A 10 13.87 19.56 -0.70
CA TYR A 10 13.12 19.34 -1.95
C TYR A 10 12.44 17.95 -2.03
N GLY A 11 13.00 16.95 -1.35
CA GLY A 11 12.42 15.61 -1.24
C GLY A 11 10.98 15.59 -0.72
N TRP A 12 10.62 16.52 0.18
CA TRP A 12 9.23 16.61 0.66
C TRP A 12 8.24 17.06 -0.42
N ARG A 13 8.70 17.85 -1.39
CA ARG A 13 7.88 18.17 -2.59
C ARG A 13 7.65 16.94 -3.45
N MET A 14 8.65 16.05 -3.54
CA MET A 14 8.50 14.76 -4.24
C MET A 14 7.51 13.85 -3.54
N VAL A 15 7.55 13.81 -2.20
CA VAL A 15 6.54 13.10 -1.40
C VAL A 15 5.16 13.70 -1.62
N ALA A 16 5.00 15.01 -1.55
CA ALA A 16 3.71 15.67 -1.76
C ALA A 16 3.13 15.38 -3.16
N ALA A 17 3.95 15.50 -4.21
CA ALA A 17 3.51 15.23 -5.59
C ALA A 17 3.12 13.75 -5.77
N SER A 18 3.93 12.81 -5.30
CA SER A 18 3.63 11.38 -5.40
C SER A 18 2.45 10.96 -4.52
N ALA A 19 2.31 11.56 -3.35
CA ALA A 19 1.16 11.37 -2.46
C ALA A 19 -0.15 11.87 -3.09
N ALA A 20 -0.12 13.03 -3.76
CA ALA A 20 -1.27 13.56 -4.49
C ALA A 20 -1.67 12.64 -5.67
N VAL A 21 -0.70 12.10 -6.41
CA VAL A 21 -0.97 11.09 -7.46
C VAL A 21 -1.59 9.82 -6.86
N ARG A 22 -1.06 9.33 -5.72
CA ARG A 22 -1.64 8.17 -5.03
C ARG A 22 -3.05 8.43 -4.51
N LEU A 23 -3.29 9.61 -3.95
CA LEU A 23 -4.61 10.04 -3.49
C LEU A 23 -5.62 10.03 -4.65
N LEU A 24 -5.22 10.56 -5.81
CA LEU A 24 -6.05 10.56 -7.01
C LEU A 24 -6.35 9.13 -7.48
N GLY A 25 -5.33 8.28 -7.61
CA GLY A 25 -5.48 6.87 -8.01
C GLY A 25 -6.33 6.06 -7.04
N ALA A 26 -6.15 6.25 -5.74
CA ALA A 26 -6.94 5.57 -4.73
C ALA A 26 -8.41 5.97 -4.80
N GLY A 27 -8.70 7.27 -4.85
CA GLY A 27 -10.05 7.79 -4.83
C GLY A 27 -10.84 7.52 -6.10
N LEU A 28 -10.21 7.64 -7.27
CA LEU A 28 -10.87 7.40 -8.56
C LEU A 28 -10.92 5.92 -8.95
N HIS A 29 -9.91 5.12 -8.56
CA HIS A 29 -9.83 3.72 -8.96
C HIS A 29 -10.10 2.76 -7.80
N SER A 30 -9.25 2.70 -6.77
CA SER A 30 -9.33 1.63 -5.78
C SER A 30 -10.62 1.66 -4.95
N TYR A 31 -10.97 2.84 -4.44
CA TYR A 31 -12.23 3.07 -3.76
C TYR A 31 -13.35 3.47 -4.73
N GLY A 32 -13.02 4.29 -5.75
CA GLY A 32 -13.96 4.79 -6.74
C GLY A 32 -14.62 3.69 -7.55
N PHE A 33 -13.93 2.56 -7.77
CA PHE A 33 -14.54 1.46 -8.49
C PHE A 33 -15.79 0.90 -7.78
N THR A 34 -15.86 0.93 -6.47
CA THR A 34 -17.07 0.50 -5.73
C THR A 34 -18.31 1.31 -6.13
N VAL A 35 -18.11 2.57 -6.55
CA VAL A 35 -19.16 3.46 -7.03
C VAL A 35 -19.63 3.05 -8.44
N PHE A 36 -18.74 2.57 -9.29
CA PHE A 36 -19.07 2.09 -10.63
C PHE A 36 -19.71 0.70 -10.65
N PHE A 37 -19.47 -0.12 -9.61
CA PHE A 37 -19.80 -1.53 -9.61
C PHE A 37 -21.27 -1.83 -9.94
N LEU A 38 -22.20 -1.26 -9.19
CA LEU A 38 -23.63 -1.51 -9.38
C LEU A 38 -24.20 -0.92 -10.68
N PRO A 39 -23.98 0.37 -11.01
CA PRO A 39 -24.48 0.94 -12.26
C PRO A 39 -23.95 0.21 -13.52
N LEU A 40 -22.67 -0.15 -13.51
CA LEU A 40 -22.05 -0.87 -14.62
C LEU A 40 -22.58 -2.29 -14.75
N SER A 41 -22.74 -3.01 -13.63
CA SER A 41 -23.29 -4.38 -13.66
C SER A 41 -24.74 -4.39 -14.14
N GLN A 42 -25.54 -3.41 -13.76
CA GLN A 42 -26.94 -3.25 -14.19
C GLN A 42 -27.03 -2.95 -15.70
N GLU A 43 -26.27 -1.98 -16.19
CA GLU A 43 -26.32 -1.57 -17.59
C GLU A 43 -25.80 -2.66 -18.54
N LEU A 44 -24.75 -3.37 -18.17
CA LEU A 44 -24.20 -4.46 -18.97
C LEU A 44 -24.89 -5.83 -18.70
N ASN A 45 -25.95 -5.87 -17.91
CA ASN A 45 -26.68 -7.09 -17.50
C ASN A 45 -25.72 -8.17 -16.95
N LEU A 46 -24.76 -7.79 -16.13
CA LEU A 46 -23.76 -8.69 -15.57
C LEU A 46 -24.24 -9.34 -14.28
N SER A 47 -23.95 -10.62 -14.12
CA SER A 47 -24.06 -11.25 -12.80
C SER A 47 -23.04 -10.66 -11.82
N ARG A 48 -23.35 -10.71 -10.53
CA ARG A 48 -22.37 -10.30 -9.48
C ARG A 48 -21.09 -11.10 -9.57
N THR A 49 -21.17 -12.37 -9.94
CA THR A 49 -20.00 -13.24 -10.17
C THR A 49 -19.13 -12.74 -11.31
N ALA A 50 -19.72 -12.37 -12.45
CA ALA A 50 -18.97 -11.85 -13.61
C ALA A 50 -18.25 -10.54 -13.29
N THR A 51 -18.91 -9.63 -12.57
CA THR A 51 -18.30 -8.38 -12.14
C THR A 51 -17.18 -8.62 -11.13
N SER A 52 -17.41 -9.51 -10.14
CA SER A 52 -16.39 -9.88 -9.14
C SER A 52 -15.19 -10.59 -9.78
N PHE A 53 -15.39 -11.36 -10.86
CA PHE A 53 -14.32 -12.02 -11.61
C PHE A 53 -13.33 -10.99 -12.20
N ALA A 54 -13.83 -9.91 -12.79
CA ALA A 54 -12.97 -8.85 -13.33
C ALA A 54 -12.08 -8.22 -12.23
N PHE A 55 -12.62 -8.06 -11.02
CA PHE A 55 -11.83 -7.60 -9.86
C PHE A 55 -10.78 -8.58 -9.39
N SER A 56 -11.16 -9.85 -9.33
CA SER A 56 -10.25 -10.90 -8.91
C SER A 56 -9.10 -11.04 -9.89
N LEU A 57 -9.39 -10.91 -11.19
CA LEU A 57 -8.39 -10.90 -12.26
C LEU A 57 -7.41 -9.73 -12.10
N ALA A 58 -7.93 -8.53 -11.86
CA ALA A 58 -7.13 -7.33 -11.61
C ALA A 58 -6.21 -7.46 -10.37
N ARG A 59 -6.67 -8.13 -9.31
CA ARG A 59 -5.84 -8.40 -8.12
C ARG A 59 -4.78 -9.45 -8.37
N ALA A 60 -5.11 -10.51 -9.11
CA ALA A 60 -4.16 -11.57 -9.46
C ALA A 60 -3.04 -11.04 -10.36
N GLU A 61 -3.36 -10.12 -11.27
CA GLU A 61 -2.41 -9.42 -12.12
C GLU A 61 -1.34 -8.69 -11.29
N GLY A 62 -1.74 -7.95 -10.24
CA GLY A 62 -0.83 -7.24 -9.35
C GLY A 62 0.21 -8.13 -8.66
N ALA A 63 -0.05 -9.43 -8.52
CA ALA A 63 0.92 -10.40 -8.00
C ALA A 63 1.98 -10.76 -9.06
N ILE A 64 1.61 -10.79 -10.33
CA ILE A 64 2.49 -11.25 -11.43
C ILE A 64 3.35 -10.11 -11.96
N GLU A 65 2.80 -8.90 -12.07
CA GLU A 65 3.49 -7.75 -12.66
C GLU A 65 4.65 -7.20 -11.83
N GLY A 66 4.65 -7.46 -10.50
CA GLY A 66 5.61 -6.87 -9.56
C GLY A 66 7.07 -6.92 -10.00
N PRO A 67 7.61 -8.09 -10.40
CA PRO A 67 9.00 -8.18 -10.90
C PRO A 67 9.27 -7.37 -12.16
N VAL A 68 8.29 -7.31 -13.09
CA VAL A 68 8.41 -6.55 -14.34
C VAL A 68 8.43 -5.05 -14.05
N VAL A 69 7.44 -4.58 -13.30
CA VAL A 69 7.35 -3.17 -12.86
C VAL A 69 8.57 -2.76 -12.04
N GLY A 70 9.04 -3.64 -11.14
CA GLY A 70 10.25 -3.40 -10.37
C GLY A 70 11.48 -3.22 -11.25
N HIS A 71 11.64 -4.05 -12.30
CA HIS A 71 12.73 -3.91 -13.26
C HIS A 71 12.64 -2.59 -14.07
N LEU A 72 11.44 -2.24 -14.51
CA LEU A 72 11.21 -0.99 -15.24
C LEU A 72 11.50 0.24 -14.38
N LEU A 73 11.11 0.22 -13.11
CA LEU A 73 11.37 1.29 -12.15
C LEU A 73 12.87 1.47 -11.87
N ASP A 74 13.62 0.38 -11.69
CA ASP A 74 15.07 0.44 -11.48
C ASP A 74 15.78 1.00 -12.72
N ARG A 75 15.33 0.61 -13.94
CA ARG A 75 15.95 1.03 -15.20
C ARG A 75 15.60 2.47 -15.57
N TYR A 76 14.33 2.83 -15.58
CA TYR A 76 13.83 4.10 -16.10
C TYR A 76 13.57 5.14 -15.00
N GLY A 77 13.41 4.70 -13.76
CA GLY A 77 13.04 5.55 -12.62
C GLY A 77 11.53 5.77 -12.49
N PRO A 78 11.10 6.40 -11.38
CA PRO A 78 9.68 6.52 -11.06
C PRO A 78 8.89 7.49 -11.96
N ARG A 79 9.52 8.59 -12.45
CA ARG A 79 8.83 9.63 -13.23
C ARG A 79 8.17 9.10 -14.51
N PRO A 80 8.88 8.43 -15.44
CA PRO A 80 8.27 7.94 -16.68
C PRO A 80 7.20 6.87 -16.39
N ILE A 81 7.42 6.00 -15.42
CA ILE A 81 6.45 4.96 -15.05
C ILE A 81 5.16 5.59 -14.52
N MET A 82 5.25 6.58 -13.63
CA MET A 82 4.08 7.30 -13.12
C MET A 82 3.37 8.08 -14.22
N LEU A 83 4.11 8.75 -15.10
CA LEU A 83 3.55 9.51 -16.20
C LEU A 83 2.80 8.60 -17.19
N THR A 84 3.42 7.50 -17.60
CA THR A 84 2.79 6.49 -18.47
C THR A 84 1.54 5.91 -17.80
N ALA A 85 1.62 5.56 -16.52
CA ALA A 85 0.49 5.00 -15.79
C ALA A 85 -0.69 5.98 -15.69
N VAL A 86 -0.43 7.23 -15.33
CA VAL A 86 -1.47 8.27 -15.26
C VAL A 86 -2.11 8.51 -16.65
N THR A 87 -1.31 8.54 -17.70
CA THR A 87 -1.81 8.72 -19.08
C THR A 87 -2.66 7.55 -19.53
N LEU A 88 -2.16 6.30 -19.37
CA LEU A 88 -2.90 5.09 -19.75
C LEU A 88 -4.17 4.91 -18.91
N MET A 89 -4.12 5.24 -17.62
CA MET A 89 -5.29 5.19 -16.76
C MET A 89 -6.34 6.23 -17.18
N GLY A 90 -5.91 7.46 -17.54
CA GLY A 90 -6.79 8.49 -18.07
C GLY A 90 -7.46 8.05 -19.38
N VAL A 91 -6.69 7.52 -20.34
CA VAL A 91 -7.21 6.92 -21.57
C VAL A 91 -8.14 5.75 -21.27
N GLY A 92 -7.75 4.86 -20.36
CA GLY A 92 -8.56 3.70 -19.95
C GLY A 92 -9.94 4.09 -19.42
N TYR A 93 -10.02 5.12 -18.59
CA TYR A 93 -11.30 5.63 -18.06
C TYR A 93 -12.14 6.32 -19.13
N LEU A 94 -11.53 7.05 -20.08
CA LEU A 94 -12.26 7.61 -21.22
C LEU A 94 -12.82 6.52 -22.15
N ILE A 95 -12.03 5.47 -22.41
CA ILE A 95 -12.50 4.31 -23.20
C ILE A 95 -13.58 3.55 -22.41
N LEU A 96 -13.40 3.38 -21.08
CA LEU A 96 -14.38 2.72 -20.22
C LEU A 96 -15.76 3.39 -20.31
N SER A 97 -15.82 4.72 -20.42
CA SER A 97 -17.07 5.45 -20.58
C SER A 97 -17.86 5.09 -21.85
N GLN A 98 -17.20 4.49 -22.85
CA GLN A 98 -17.81 4.08 -24.14
C GLN A 98 -18.03 2.58 -24.24
N VAL A 99 -17.74 1.83 -23.18
CA VAL A 99 -17.89 0.36 -23.19
C VAL A 99 -19.35 -0.05 -23.11
N HIS A 100 -19.73 -1.02 -23.98
CA HIS A 100 -21.08 -1.58 -24.06
C HIS A 100 -21.12 -3.11 -23.95
N SER A 101 -19.96 -3.79 -23.78
CA SER A 101 -19.89 -5.24 -23.65
C SER A 101 -19.02 -5.67 -22.48
N TYR A 102 -19.31 -6.83 -21.91
CA TYR A 102 -18.54 -7.41 -20.81
C TYR A 102 -17.07 -7.64 -21.18
N VAL A 103 -16.81 -8.19 -22.37
CA VAL A 103 -15.43 -8.47 -22.82
C VAL A 103 -14.62 -7.17 -22.93
N ALA A 104 -15.20 -6.13 -23.55
CA ALA A 104 -14.55 -4.82 -23.64
C ALA A 104 -14.30 -4.23 -22.24
N PHE A 105 -15.25 -4.35 -21.33
CA PHE A 105 -15.08 -3.93 -19.93
C PHE A 105 -13.89 -4.65 -19.28
N VAL A 106 -13.85 -5.98 -19.33
CA VAL A 106 -12.77 -6.77 -18.71
C VAL A 106 -11.41 -6.38 -19.30
N VAL A 107 -11.30 -6.27 -20.62
CA VAL A 107 -10.04 -5.92 -21.29
C VAL A 107 -9.57 -4.52 -20.89
N VAL A 108 -10.45 -3.52 -21.01
CA VAL A 108 -10.09 -2.13 -20.67
C VAL A 108 -9.72 -1.99 -19.19
N TYR A 109 -10.54 -2.59 -18.32
CA TYR A 109 -10.33 -2.53 -16.88
C TYR A 109 -9.03 -3.22 -16.45
N THR A 110 -8.76 -4.42 -16.96
CA THR A 110 -7.57 -5.18 -16.58
C THR A 110 -6.32 -4.58 -17.21
N VAL A 111 -6.29 -4.40 -18.54
CA VAL A 111 -5.06 -4.06 -19.27
C VAL A 111 -4.70 -2.58 -19.15
N LEU A 112 -5.67 -1.67 -19.26
CA LEU A 112 -5.37 -0.22 -19.27
C LEU A 112 -5.45 0.39 -17.87
N ILE A 113 -6.38 -0.07 -17.02
CA ILE A 113 -6.63 0.58 -15.74
C ILE A 113 -5.87 -0.15 -14.62
N SER A 114 -6.11 -1.43 -14.41
CA SER A 114 -5.56 -2.17 -13.27
C SER A 114 -4.05 -2.35 -13.35
N LEU A 115 -3.53 -2.82 -14.50
CA LEU A 115 -2.09 -3.02 -14.72
C LEU A 115 -1.29 -1.73 -14.48
N THR A 116 -1.81 -0.60 -14.94
CA THR A 116 -1.12 0.68 -14.75
C THR A 116 -1.22 1.21 -13.32
N HIS A 117 -2.29 0.85 -12.59
CA HIS A 117 -2.48 1.27 -11.21
C HIS A 117 -1.40 0.74 -10.28
N SER A 118 -1.09 -0.53 -10.34
CA SER A 118 -0.10 -1.13 -9.45
C SER A 118 1.29 -0.53 -9.67
N GLY A 119 1.75 -0.45 -10.92
CA GLY A 119 3.05 0.12 -11.26
C GLY A 119 3.18 1.61 -10.89
N GLY A 120 2.25 2.41 -11.38
CA GLY A 120 2.33 3.87 -11.30
C GLY A 120 1.92 4.47 -9.96
N PHE A 121 0.93 3.87 -9.27
CA PHE A 121 0.35 4.45 -8.06
C PHE A 121 0.74 3.70 -6.78
N MET A 122 1.20 2.44 -6.88
CA MET A 122 1.62 1.66 -5.72
C MET A 122 3.13 1.48 -5.63
N HIS A 123 3.79 1.04 -6.72
CA HIS A 123 5.22 0.75 -6.70
C HIS A 123 6.07 2.01 -6.88
N ALA A 124 5.78 2.86 -7.86
CA ALA A 124 6.60 4.02 -8.20
C ALA A 124 6.70 5.07 -7.07
N PRO A 125 5.61 5.47 -6.36
CA PRO A 125 5.70 6.40 -5.25
C PRO A 125 6.56 5.91 -4.10
N MET A 126 6.51 4.60 -3.78
CA MET A 126 7.35 4.02 -2.73
C MET A 126 8.82 3.96 -3.14
N THR A 127 9.09 3.65 -4.41
CA THR A 127 10.45 3.67 -4.97
C THR A 127 11.01 5.09 -4.95
N LEU A 128 10.22 6.08 -5.37
CA LEU A 128 10.61 7.51 -5.30
C LEU A 128 10.98 7.90 -3.88
N THR A 129 10.12 7.58 -2.92
CA THR A 129 10.36 7.88 -1.51
C THR A 129 11.63 7.22 -0.97
N ASN A 130 11.87 5.96 -1.32
CA ASN A 130 13.09 5.24 -0.94
C ASN A 130 14.35 5.88 -1.53
N THR A 131 14.24 6.45 -2.73
CA THR A 131 15.38 7.10 -3.41
C THR A 131 15.74 8.44 -2.77
N TRP A 132 14.74 9.23 -2.36
CA TRP A 132 14.94 10.57 -1.82
C TRP A 132 15.28 10.62 -0.33
N PHE A 133 14.89 9.56 0.44
CA PHE A 133 15.03 9.53 1.89
C PHE A 133 15.77 8.30 2.37
N VAL A 134 16.67 8.52 3.34
CA VAL A 134 17.38 7.48 4.09
C VAL A 134 16.97 7.59 5.56
N ARG A 135 17.16 8.73 6.18
CA ARG A 135 16.86 9.01 7.59
C ARG A 135 15.35 9.10 7.86
N TYR A 136 14.62 9.86 7.03
CA TYR A 136 13.18 10.09 7.19
C TYR A 136 12.32 9.17 6.29
N ARG A 137 12.86 8.01 5.92
CA ARG A 137 12.23 7.07 4.99
C ARG A 137 10.86 6.59 5.46
N ALA A 138 10.73 6.21 6.75
CA ALA A 138 9.46 5.71 7.26
C ALA A 138 8.39 6.82 7.26
N ARG A 139 8.71 8.03 7.70
CA ARG A 139 7.79 9.19 7.63
C ARG A 139 7.32 9.46 6.21
N ALA A 140 8.25 9.50 5.27
CA ALA A 140 7.93 9.79 3.88
C ALA A 140 7.06 8.68 3.26
N MET A 141 7.33 7.40 3.55
CA MET A 141 6.52 6.28 3.09
C MET A 141 5.13 6.22 3.76
N THR A 142 5.04 6.56 5.04
CA THR A 142 3.74 6.60 5.73
C THR A 142 2.87 7.74 5.25
N LEU A 143 3.43 8.93 4.94
CA LEU A 143 2.68 10.04 4.32
C LEU A 143 2.12 9.63 2.95
N ASN A 144 2.92 8.96 2.12
CA ASN A 144 2.43 8.40 0.85
C ASN A 144 1.32 7.37 1.06
N SER A 145 1.40 6.53 2.07
CA SER A 145 0.38 5.52 2.38
C SER A 145 -0.89 6.16 2.95
N ALA A 146 -0.76 7.16 3.81
CA ALA A 146 -1.86 7.91 4.36
C ALA A 146 -2.66 8.65 3.27
N ALA A 147 -1.98 9.24 2.29
CA ALA A 147 -2.61 9.89 1.15
C ALA A 147 -3.50 8.94 0.33
N TYR A 148 -3.14 7.65 0.26
CA TYR A 148 -3.98 6.64 -0.37
C TYR A 148 -5.34 6.50 0.33
N GLY A 149 -5.37 6.40 1.66
CA GLY A 149 -6.60 6.38 2.44
C GLY A 149 -7.44 7.65 2.28
N LEU A 150 -6.78 8.83 2.28
CA LEU A 150 -7.43 10.11 2.05
C LEU A 150 -8.12 10.20 0.68
N GLY A 151 -7.62 9.52 -0.34
CA GLY A 151 -8.27 9.44 -1.65
C GLY A 151 -9.69 8.88 -1.56
N GLY A 152 -9.87 7.81 -0.78
CA GLY A 152 -11.19 7.23 -0.51
C GLY A 152 -12.13 8.19 0.21
N VAL A 153 -11.62 8.96 1.16
CA VAL A 153 -12.42 9.90 1.97
C VAL A 153 -12.79 11.15 1.19
N LEU A 154 -11.89 11.70 0.38
CA LEU A 154 -12.07 13.00 -0.28
C LEU A 154 -12.63 12.86 -1.70
N ILE A 155 -12.09 11.97 -2.51
CA ILE A 155 -12.41 11.89 -3.94
C ILE A 155 -13.60 10.96 -4.20
N THR A 156 -13.68 9.82 -3.51
CA THR A 156 -14.74 8.85 -3.78
C THR A 156 -16.15 9.40 -3.55
N PRO A 157 -16.43 10.20 -2.49
CA PRO A 157 -17.76 10.82 -2.34
C PRO A 157 -18.11 11.79 -3.48
N LEU A 158 -17.13 12.58 -3.94
CA LEU A 158 -17.34 13.49 -5.09
C LEU A 158 -17.65 12.70 -6.36
N LEU A 159 -16.91 11.61 -6.61
CA LEU A 159 -17.19 10.71 -7.71
C LEU A 159 -18.59 10.08 -7.60
N SER A 160 -18.97 9.66 -6.39
CA SER A 160 -20.29 9.09 -6.13
C SER A 160 -21.41 10.09 -6.45
N MET A 161 -21.27 11.35 -6.07
CA MET A 161 -22.24 12.39 -6.40
C MET A 161 -22.42 12.54 -7.92
N ILE A 162 -21.33 12.49 -8.68
CA ILE A 162 -21.37 12.56 -10.16
C ILE A 162 -22.06 11.33 -10.74
N VAL A 163 -21.70 10.14 -10.27
CA VAL A 163 -22.29 8.89 -10.76
C VAL A 163 -23.79 8.81 -10.45
N LEU A 164 -24.22 9.26 -9.29
CA LEU A 164 -25.64 9.27 -8.90
C LEU A 164 -26.48 10.28 -9.70
N ASN A 165 -25.93 11.46 -10.04
CA ASN A 165 -26.69 12.50 -10.71
C ASN A 165 -26.64 12.42 -12.25
N TRP A 166 -25.48 11.99 -12.81
CA TRP A 166 -25.24 11.99 -14.27
C TRP A 166 -24.89 10.61 -14.85
N GLY A 167 -24.86 9.58 -14.00
CA GLY A 167 -24.53 8.22 -14.40
C GLY A 167 -23.04 7.91 -14.39
N TRP A 168 -22.73 6.63 -14.39
CA TRP A 168 -21.36 6.13 -14.24
C TRP A 168 -20.42 6.49 -15.42
N ARG A 169 -20.99 6.67 -16.63
CA ARG A 169 -20.20 7.06 -17.81
C ARG A 169 -19.60 8.45 -17.63
N TRP A 170 -20.35 9.40 -17.12
CA TRP A 170 -19.84 10.74 -16.78
C TRP A 170 -18.84 10.70 -15.63
N GLY A 171 -19.05 9.81 -14.67
CA GLY A 171 -18.06 9.54 -13.62
C GLY A 171 -16.72 9.04 -14.19
N ALA A 172 -16.77 8.15 -15.18
CA ALA A 172 -15.59 7.66 -15.88
C ALA A 172 -14.90 8.75 -16.71
N VAL A 173 -15.67 9.59 -17.44
CA VAL A 173 -15.11 10.74 -18.16
C VAL A 173 -14.40 11.71 -17.22
N LEU A 174 -15.02 12.06 -16.09
CA LEU A 174 -14.41 12.92 -15.08
C LEU A 174 -13.12 12.32 -14.54
N ALA A 175 -13.12 11.02 -14.21
CA ALA A 175 -11.93 10.34 -13.73
C ALA A 175 -10.79 10.43 -14.77
N GLY A 176 -11.08 10.16 -16.05
CA GLY A 176 -10.13 10.30 -17.13
C GLY A 176 -9.55 11.73 -17.25
N ILE A 177 -10.41 12.74 -17.22
CA ILE A 177 -10.00 14.15 -17.27
C ILE A 177 -9.12 14.52 -16.07
N LEU A 178 -9.48 14.10 -14.86
CA LEU A 178 -8.70 14.38 -13.65
C LEU A 178 -7.30 13.75 -13.69
N PHE A 179 -7.16 12.54 -14.26
CA PHE A 179 -5.83 11.97 -14.47
C PHE A 179 -5.00 12.83 -15.43
N PHE A 180 -5.57 13.40 -16.48
CA PHE A 180 -4.83 14.28 -17.39
C PHE A 180 -4.54 15.65 -16.77
N VAL A 181 -5.55 16.31 -16.22
CA VAL A 181 -5.44 17.71 -15.79
C VAL A 181 -4.67 17.85 -14.48
N VAL A 182 -4.80 16.89 -13.57
CA VAL A 182 -4.13 16.91 -12.27
C VAL A 182 -2.94 15.95 -12.23
N GLY A 183 -3.14 14.72 -12.70
CA GLY A 183 -2.13 13.68 -12.59
C GLY A 183 -0.89 13.93 -13.44
N ILE A 184 -1.04 14.34 -14.71
CA ILE A 184 0.11 14.63 -15.60
C ILE A 184 0.96 15.78 -15.05
N PRO A 185 0.42 16.97 -14.73
CA PRO A 185 1.22 18.05 -14.17
C PRO A 185 1.97 17.65 -12.90
N LEU A 186 1.32 16.90 -11.98
CA LEU A 186 2.00 16.38 -10.79
C LEU A 186 3.17 15.46 -11.15
N CYS A 187 2.99 14.52 -12.08
CA CYS A 187 4.05 13.63 -12.52
C CYS A 187 5.22 14.36 -13.21
N LEU A 188 4.94 15.45 -13.91
CA LEU A 188 5.99 16.27 -14.56
C LEU A 188 6.90 16.98 -13.54
N THR A 189 6.42 17.26 -12.34
CA THR A 189 7.23 17.84 -11.26
C THR A 189 8.20 16.84 -10.62
N ILE A 190 7.94 15.54 -10.78
CA ILE A 190 8.74 14.48 -10.16
C ILE A 190 10.14 14.43 -10.76
N ARG A 191 11.14 14.29 -9.90
CA ARG A 191 12.55 14.09 -10.26
C ARG A 191 13.00 12.69 -9.87
N ARG A 192 13.90 12.10 -10.66
CA ARG A 192 14.32 10.70 -10.49
C ARG A 192 14.96 10.45 -9.14
N SER A 193 15.90 11.29 -8.75
CA SER A 193 16.66 11.14 -7.52
C SER A 193 17.25 12.50 -7.07
N PRO A 194 17.65 12.65 -5.80
CA PRO A 194 18.30 13.87 -5.32
C PRO A 194 19.61 14.14 -6.07
N GLU A 195 20.39 13.11 -6.39
CA GLU A 195 21.66 13.22 -7.09
C GLU A 195 21.50 13.83 -8.49
N SER A 196 20.36 13.59 -9.16
CA SER A 196 20.04 14.21 -10.46
C SER A 196 19.90 15.74 -10.39
N MET A 197 19.83 16.30 -9.19
CA MET A 197 19.73 17.74 -8.90
C MET A 197 20.95 18.27 -8.13
N GLY A 198 22.02 17.47 -7.98
CA GLY A 198 23.17 17.83 -7.15
C GLY A 198 22.86 17.88 -5.66
N LEU A 199 21.80 17.19 -5.20
CA LEU A 199 21.40 17.12 -3.80
C LEU A 199 21.75 15.74 -3.24
N LEU A 200 21.90 15.67 -1.92
CA LEU A 200 22.02 14.41 -1.20
C LEU A 200 20.68 13.99 -0.62
N PRO A 201 20.48 12.69 -0.34
CA PRO A 201 19.31 12.20 0.36
C PRO A 201 19.10 12.95 1.67
N ASP A 202 17.83 13.17 2.07
CA ASP A 202 17.43 13.93 3.25
C ASP A 202 17.91 15.40 3.28
N GLY A 203 18.69 15.88 2.29
CA GLY A 203 19.26 17.22 2.23
C GLY A 203 20.45 17.43 3.18
N ASP A 204 21.04 16.37 3.71
CA ASP A 204 22.10 16.44 4.72
C ASP A 204 23.45 16.87 4.10
N ALA A 205 23.82 18.11 4.31
CA ALA A 205 25.17 18.62 4.00
C ALA A 205 26.29 17.88 4.79
N ALA A 206 25.95 17.27 5.93
CA ALA A 206 26.89 16.49 6.74
C ALA A 206 27.33 15.17 6.08
N VAL A 207 26.56 14.63 5.13
CA VAL A 207 26.97 13.48 4.33
C VAL A 207 27.95 13.88 3.24
N ALA A 208 27.83 15.10 2.69
CA ALA A 208 28.77 15.67 1.73
C ALA A 208 30.18 15.85 2.35
N ALA A 209 30.23 16.42 3.56
CA ALA A 209 31.49 16.66 4.26
C ALA A 209 32.22 15.34 4.64
N ARG A 210 31.50 14.24 4.83
CA ARG A 210 32.09 12.91 5.05
C ARG A 210 32.55 12.23 3.75
N GLN A 211 31.95 12.55 2.62
CA GLN A 211 32.40 12.04 1.32
C GLN A 211 33.66 12.75 0.81
N ASP A 212 33.82 14.03 1.11
CA ASP A 212 35.02 14.80 0.74
C ASP A 212 36.24 14.46 1.63
N SER A 213 36.03 14.01 2.86
CA SER A 213 37.10 13.62 3.77
C SER A 213 37.59 12.16 3.60
N ASP A 214 36.88 11.33 2.85
CA ASP A 214 37.14 9.91 2.70
C ASP A 214 37.38 9.54 1.21
N GLN A 215 38.31 10.24 0.55
CA GLN A 215 38.77 9.91 -0.81
C GLN A 215 39.54 8.57 -0.82
N GLY A 216 38.88 7.50 -0.51
CA GLY A 216 39.48 6.16 -0.57
C GLY A 216 38.62 5.01 -0.02
N GLN A 217 37.55 5.28 0.67
CA GLN A 217 36.65 4.20 1.12
C GLN A 217 35.26 4.33 0.51
N PRO A 218 34.64 3.22 0.04
CA PRO A 218 33.26 3.25 -0.43
C PRO A 218 32.36 3.76 0.69
N SER A 219 31.59 4.81 0.42
CA SER A 219 30.61 5.34 1.35
C SER A 219 29.78 4.20 1.97
N ALA A 220 29.60 4.21 3.29
CA ALA A 220 28.81 3.20 4.00
C ALA A 220 27.36 3.07 3.45
N ALA A 221 26.88 4.06 2.70
CA ALA A 221 25.62 4.02 1.96
C ALA A 221 25.68 3.20 0.66
N SER A 222 26.89 3.01 0.07
CA SER A 222 27.08 2.17 -1.13
C SER A 222 27.40 0.71 -0.79
N ALA A 223 27.86 0.44 0.43
CA ALA A 223 28.22 -0.90 0.89
C ALA A 223 27.03 -1.85 1.15
N THR A 224 25.78 -1.36 1.05
CA THR A 224 24.57 -2.14 1.36
C THR A 224 23.62 -2.33 0.17
N ASP A 225 24.02 -2.02 -1.05
CA ASP A 225 23.15 -2.21 -2.22
C ASP A 225 23.18 -3.66 -2.70
N PHE A 226 22.17 -4.43 -2.29
CA PHE A 226 21.99 -5.82 -2.73
C PHE A 226 21.35 -5.88 -4.11
N THR A 227 21.81 -6.83 -4.93
CA THR A 227 21.06 -7.24 -6.12
C THR A 227 19.82 -8.04 -5.73
N ALA A 228 18.81 -8.10 -6.61
CA ALA A 228 17.61 -8.88 -6.34
C ALA A 228 17.93 -10.38 -6.11
N LYS A 229 18.97 -10.92 -6.79
CA LYS A 229 19.39 -12.32 -6.64
C LYS A 229 19.99 -12.59 -5.26
N GLU A 230 20.79 -11.68 -4.75
CA GLU A 230 21.37 -11.76 -3.40
C GLU A 230 20.27 -11.60 -2.33
N ALA A 231 19.36 -10.64 -2.55
CA ALA A 231 18.24 -10.43 -1.64
C ALA A 231 17.37 -11.69 -1.51
N ILE A 232 16.96 -12.32 -2.62
CA ILE A 232 16.14 -13.55 -2.63
C ILE A 232 16.82 -14.71 -1.91
N ARG A 233 18.15 -14.77 -1.91
CA ARG A 233 18.91 -15.81 -1.22
C ARG A 233 19.05 -15.55 0.28
N SER A 234 18.73 -14.35 0.74
CA SER A 234 18.88 -13.97 2.14
C SER A 234 17.69 -14.43 2.99
N PHE A 235 17.95 -14.80 4.25
CA PHE A 235 16.89 -15.06 5.22
C PHE A 235 16.00 -13.83 5.44
N ALA A 236 16.55 -12.63 5.43
CA ALA A 236 15.82 -11.39 5.64
C ALA A 236 14.72 -11.17 4.60
N PHE A 237 14.97 -11.53 3.33
CA PHE A 237 13.95 -11.46 2.27
C PHE A 237 12.75 -12.34 2.59
N TRP A 238 12.98 -13.61 2.91
CA TRP A 238 11.89 -14.55 3.18
C TRP A 238 11.17 -14.26 4.49
N ALA A 239 11.88 -13.77 5.51
CA ALA A 239 11.26 -13.34 6.75
C ALA A 239 10.32 -12.14 6.53
N LEU A 240 10.74 -11.16 5.71
CA LEU A 240 9.88 -10.03 5.31
C LEU A 240 8.70 -10.48 4.44
N VAL A 241 8.92 -11.36 3.46
CA VAL A 241 7.86 -11.91 2.61
C VAL A 241 6.83 -12.67 3.44
N PHE A 242 7.28 -13.56 4.32
CA PHE A 242 6.40 -14.34 5.18
C PHE A 242 5.63 -13.43 6.16
N GLY A 243 6.34 -12.55 6.86
CA GLY A 243 5.73 -11.61 7.79
C GLY A 243 4.69 -10.69 7.12
N ALA A 244 5.02 -10.17 5.92
CA ALA A 244 4.09 -9.36 5.13
C ALA A 244 2.91 -10.17 4.61
N GLY A 245 3.12 -11.41 4.17
CA GLY A 245 2.08 -12.32 3.68
C GLY A 245 1.07 -12.68 4.75
N VAL A 246 1.56 -13.07 5.93
CA VAL A 246 0.74 -13.38 7.11
C VAL A 246 -0.04 -12.13 7.56
N ARG A 247 0.64 -10.99 7.68
CA ARG A 247 -0.02 -9.71 8.01
C ARG A 247 -1.11 -9.37 7.00
N ASN A 248 -0.83 -9.53 5.70
CA ASN A 248 -1.78 -9.23 4.64
C ASN A 248 -3.00 -10.16 4.71
N ALA A 249 -2.79 -11.47 4.85
CA ALA A 249 -3.87 -12.44 5.00
C ALA A 249 -4.77 -12.09 6.19
N SER A 250 -4.16 -11.84 7.35
CA SER A 250 -4.86 -11.53 8.60
C SER A 250 -5.63 -10.22 8.54
N TYR A 251 -5.01 -9.16 8.00
CA TYR A 251 -5.66 -7.86 7.86
C TYR A 251 -6.86 -7.93 6.92
N HIS A 252 -6.70 -8.55 5.75
CA HIS A 252 -7.79 -8.65 4.77
C HIS A 252 -8.90 -9.62 5.21
N ALA A 253 -8.58 -10.68 5.96
CA ALA A 253 -9.57 -11.54 6.58
C ALA A 253 -10.51 -10.73 7.49
N ILE A 254 -9.95 -9.95 8.42
CA ILE A 254 -10.73 -9.11 9.34
C ILE A 254 -11.43 -7.97 8.59
N SER A 255 -10.73 -7.20 7.76
CA SER A 255 -11.31 -6.01 7.12
C SER A 255 -12.48 -6.35 6.19
N THR A 256 -12.41 -7.49 5.47
CA THR A 256 -13.49 -7.93 4.58
C THR A 256 -14.71 -8.43 5.36
N HIS A 257 -14.50 -9.13 6.47
CA HIS A 257 -15.57 -9.69 7.29
C HIS A 257 -15.91 -8.82 8.52
N PHE A 258 -15.42 -7.56 8.57
CA PHE A 258 -15.54 -6.74 9.77
C PHE A 258 -16.99 -6.53 10.20
N ILE A 259 -17.87 -6.07 9.31
CA ILE A 259 -19.28 -5.84 9.62
C ILE A 259 -19.99 -7.14 10.00
N PRO A 260 -19.92 -8.23 9.19
CA PRO A 260 -20.50 -9.51 9.57
C PRO A 260 -20.02 -10.04 10.92
N MET A 261 -18.73 -9.87 11.23
CA MET A 261 -18.14 -10.30 12.51
C MET A 261 -18.69 -9.47 13.68
N MET A 262 -18.86 -8.15 13.53
CA MET A 262 -19.42 -7.29 14.56
C MET A 262 -20.93 -7.60 14.80
N ILE A 263 -21.68 -7.90 13.73
CA ILE A 263 -23.08 -8.33 13.84
C ILE A 263 -23.15 -9.69 14.55
N TRP A 264 -22.27 -10.63 14.23
CA TRP A 264 -22.18 -11.90 14.94
C TRP A 264 -21.90 -11.76 16.43
N LYS A 265 -21.20 -10.69 16.84
CA LYS A 265 -20.99 -10.32 18.25
C LYS A 265 -22.15 -9.54 18.87
N GLY A 266 -23.28 -9.41 18.18
CA GLY A 266 -24.49 -8.79 18.70
C GLY A 266 -24.63 -7.27 18.48
N MET A 267 -23.74 -6.66 17.66
CA MET A 267 -23.89 -5.25 17.28
C MET A 267 -24.97 -5.09 16.21
N SER A 268 -25.69 -3.98 16.24
CA SER A 268 -26.53 -3.61 15.09
C SER A 268 -25.69 -3.29 13.86
N GLN A 269 -26.27 -3.41 12.67
CA GLN A 269 -25.58 -3.07 11.41
C GLN A 269 -25.09 -1.61 11.42
N GLN A 270 -25.87 -0.69 12.00
CA GLN A 270 -25.50 0.72 12.10
C GLN A 270 -24.26 0.91 13.00
N GLN A 271 -24.22 0.25 14.18
CA GLN A 271 -23.08 0.28 15.08
C GLN A 271 -21.83 -0.33 14.43
N ALA A 272 -21.96 -1.46 13.74
CA ALA A 272 -20.87 -2.12 13.04
C ALA A 272 -20.30 -1.23 11.91
N THR A 273 -21.17 -0.55 11.16
CA THR A 273 -20.76 0.38 10.11
C THR A 273 -20.03 1.60 10.69
N PHE A 274 -20.53 2.15 11.81
CA PHE A 274 -19.86 3.26 12.48
C PHE A 274 -18.48 2.87 13.02
N LEU A 275 -18.38 1.66 13.58
CA LEU A 275 -17.11 1.10 14.06
C LEU A 275 -16.12 0.90 12.92
N LEU A 276 -16.56 0.42 11.73
CA LEU A 276 -15.73 0.30 10.53
C LEU A 276 -15.24 1.66 10.03
N SER A 277 -16.08 2.68 10.05
CA SER A 277 -15.68 4.05 9.69
C SER A 277 -14.62 4.59 10.65
N SER A 278 -14.81 4.32 11.95
CA SER A 278 -13.83 4.66 12.99
C SER A 278 -12.51 3.89 12.81
N PHE A 279 -12.56 2.62 12.43
CA PHE A 279 -11.40 1.81 12.07
C PHE A 279 -10.57 2.46 10.95
N ALA A 280 -11.22 2.93 9.89
CA ALA A 280 -10.53 3.59 8.78
C ALA A 280 -9.86 4.92 9.20
N PHE A 281 -10.57 5.75 9.99
CA PHE A 281 -10.05 7.01 10.49
C PHE A 281 -8.87 6.81 11.46
N LEU A 282 -9.01 5.90 12.42
CA LEU A 282 -7.95 5.55 13.37
C LEU A 282 -6.74 4.92 12.66
N GLY A 283 -6.98 4.15 11.60
CA GLY A 283 -5.93 3.58 10.74
C GLY A 283 -5.08 4.65 10.06
N PHE A 284 -5.72 5.68 9.53
CA PHE A 284 -5.03 6.84 8.99
C PHE A 284 -4.17 7.53 10.06
N ALA A 285 -4.77 7.87 11.21
CA ALA A 285 -4.08 8.55 12.30
C ALA A 285 -2.89 7.73 12.85
N SER A 286 -3.09 6.43 13.08
CA SER A 286 -2.04 5.53 13.55
C SER A 286 -0.90 5.39 12.53
N THR A 287 -1.22 5.35 11.23
CA THR A 287 -0.20 5.25 10.18
C THR A 287 0.73 6.46 10.20
N VAL A 288 0.21 7.67 10.33
CA VAL A 288 1.02 8.89 10.42
C VAL A 288 1.86 8.90 11.70
N LEU A 289 1.25 8.62 12.85
CA LEU A 289 1.92 8.62 14.15
C LEU A 289 3.05 7.58 14.22
N ILE A 290 2.76 6.34 13.82
CA ILE A 290 3.73 5.24 13.87
C ILE A 290 4.85 5.45 12.85
N GLY A 291 4.56 6.08 11.70
CA GLY A 291 5.60 6.46 10.75
C GLY A 291 6.62 7.44 11.33
N TRP A 292 6.16 8.37 12.15
CA TRP A 292 7.03 9.28 12.91
C TRP A 292 7.89 8.52 13.92
N LEU A 293 7.29 7.61 14.65
CA LEU A 293 7.96 6.81 15.66
C LEU A 293 9.00 5.86 15.03
N ALA A 294 8.69 5.31 13.86
CA ALA A 294 9.52 4.34 13.16
C ALA A 294 10.89 4.89 12.71
N ASP A 295 11.02 6.20 12.48
CA ASP A 295 12.31 6.81 12.11
C ASP A 295 13.25 6.97 13.31
N SER A 296 12.71 7.05 14.53
CA SER A 296 13.49 7.18 15.77
C SER A 296 13.70 5.86 16.51
N MET A 297 12.95 4.81 16.16
CA MET A 297 12.98 3.51 16.82
C MET A 297 13.58 2.41 15.93
N ASN A 298 13.89 1.28 16.54
CA ASN A 298 14.24 0.06 15.81
C ASN A 298 12.99 -0.49 15.11
N LYS A 299 12.89 -0.29 13.77
CA LYS A 299 11.72 -0.64 12.96
C LYS A 299 11.28 -2.09 13.11
N PRO A 300 12.17 -3.11 13.05
CA PRO A 300 11.81 -4.50 13.30
C PRO A 300 11.11 -4.73 14.64
N ARG A 301 11.63 -4.13 15.72
CA ARG A 301 11.02 -4.24 17.05
C ARG A 301 9.67 -3.55 17.12
N LEU A 302 9.57 -2.35 16.55
CA LEU A 302 8.32 -1.59 16.51
C LEU A 302 7.22 -2.38 15.78
N VAL A 303 7.51 -2.90 14.59
CA VAL A 303 6.56 -3.72 13.82
C VAL A 303 6.20 -5.00 14.58
N SER A 304 7.17 -5.67 15.19
CA SER A 304 6.93 -6.86 16.00
C SER A 304 5.97 -6.59 17.17
N VAL A 305 6.19 -5.49 17.92
CA VAL A 305 5.32 -5.10 19.05
C VAL A 305 3.90 -4.81 18.56
N ILE A 306 3.75 -4.08 17.44
CA ILE A 306 2.43 -3.79 16.86
C ILE A 306 1.70 -5.08 16.48
N LEU A 307 2.39 -6.05 15.87
CA LEU A 307 1.78 -7.33 15.48
C LEU A 307 1.41 -8.19 16.69
N PHE A 308 2.22 -8.22 17.75
CA PHE A 308 1.86 -8.87 19.00
C PHE A 308 0.65 -8.20 19.67
N LEU A 309 0.60 -6.86 19.71
CA LEU A 309 -0.56 -6.13 20.23
C LEU A 309 -1.81 -6.40 19.39
N ALA A 310 -1.68 -6.49 18.06
CA ALA A 310 -2.77 -6.85 17.18
C ALA A 310 -3.27 -8.27 17.45
N GLY A 311 -2.37 -9.24 17.57
CA GLY A 311 -2.72 -10.62 17.97
C GLY A 311 -3.43 -10.67 19.32
N ALA A 312 -2.91 -9.97 20.33
CA ALA A 312 -3.51 -9.87 21.65
C ALA A 312 -4.89 -9.19 21.60
N SER A 313 -5.06 -8.15 20.76
CA SER A 313 -6.33 -7.44 20.61
C SER A 313 -7.45 -8.35 20.08
N ILE A 314 -7.14 -9.39 19.32
CA ILE A 314 -8.11 -10.36 18.79
C ILE A 314 -8.74 -11.20 19.91
N LEU A 315 -8.07 -11.34 21.04
CA LEU A 315 -8.66 -12.01 22.21
C LEU A 315 -9.89 -11.26 22.76
N LEU A 316 -9.95 -9.94 22.55
CA LEU A 316 -11.08 -9.13 23.00
C LEU A 316 -12.41 -9.54 22.33
N PRO A 317 -12.54 -9.68 20.99
CA PRO A 317 -13.74 -10.21 20.38
C PRO A 317 -13.94 -11.73 20.62
N ILE A 318 -12.93 -12.50 20.97
CA ILE A 318 -13.10 -13.91 21.33
C ILE A 318 -13.86 -14.02 22.66
N PHE A 319 -13.38 -13.34 23.70
CA PHE A 319 -13.92 -13.45 25.06
C PHE A 319 -14.97 -12.40 25.41
N GLY A 320 -15.06 -11.31 24.66
CA GLY A 320 -15.98 -10.20 24.92
C GLY A 320 -17.07 -10.09 23.85
N SER A 321 -18.29 -9.82 24.31
CA SER A 321 -19.44 -9.52 23.43
C SER A 321 -20.03 -8.13 23.69
N THR A 322 -19.44 -7.36 24.61
CA THR A 322 -19.91 -6.00 24.92
C THR A 322 -19.23 -4.98 24.01
N ILE A 323 -19.82 -3.79 23.92
CA ILE A 323 -19.35 -2.72 23.02
C ILE A 323 -17.92 -2.28 23.34
N ALA A 324 -17.54 -2.18 24.62
CA ALA A 324 -16.23 -1.65 25.02
C ALA A 324 -15.03 -2.52 24.55
N PRO A 325 -15.00 -3.86 24.73
CA PRO A 325 -13.96 -4.72 24.15
C PRO A 325 -13.86 -4.62 22.62
N LEU A 326 -15.00 -4.47 21.90
CA LEU A 326 -14.98 -4.37 20.44
C LEU A 326 -14.40 -3.03 19.97
N TRP A 327 -14.62 -1.94 20.70
CA TRP A 327 -13.95 -0.66 20.45
C TRP A 327 -12.45 -0.73 20.72
N LEU A 328 -12.07 -1.34 21.85
CA LEU A 328 -10.65 -1.49 22.19
C LEU A 328 -9.92 -2.38 21.18
N PHE A 329 -10.55 -3.48 20.74
CA PHE A 329 -10.07 -4.30 19.63
C PHE A 329 -9.83 -3.43 18.39
N THR A 330 -10.82 -2.65 17.97
CA THR A 330 -10.75 -1.79 16.79
C THR A 330 -9.60 -0.79 16.89
N LEU A 331 -9.45 -0.13 18.05
CA LEU A 331 -8.38 0.84 18.29
C LEU A 331 -6.98 0.21 18.18
N LEU A 332 -6.79 -0.95 18.79
CA LEU A 332 -5.49 -1.63 18.79
C LEU A 332 -5.20 -2.28 17.44
N PHE A 333 -6.18 -2.93 16.84
CA PHE A 333 -6.02 -3.67 15.59
C PHE A 333 -5.73 -2.74 14.39
N THR A 334 -6.31 -1.54 14.38
CA THR A 334 -6.11 -0.58 13.28
C THR A 334 -4.64 -0.15 13.12
N THR A 335 -3.82 -0.28 14.18
CA THR A 335 -2.37 0.02 14.11
C THR A 335 -1.62 -0.91 13.15
N VAL A 336 -2.17 -2.06 12.81
CA VAL A 336 -1.61 -3.00 11.81
C VAL A 336 -1.40 -2.34 10.45
N GLU A 337 -2.27 -1.38 10.07
CA GLU A 337 -2.16 -0.67 8.80
C GLU A 337 -0.82 0.07 8.66
N SER A 338 -0.34 0.65 9.74
CA SER A 338 0.94 1.35 9.79
C SER A 338 2.16 0.45 9.53
N THR A 339 2.04 -0.85 9.76
CA THR A 339 3.15 -1.79 9.56
C THR A 339 3.51 -1.93 8.07
N TYR A 340 2.58 -1.67 7.15
CA TYR A 340 2.82 -1.78 5.71
C TYR A 340 3.91 -0.80 5.22
N PRO A 341 3.77 0.54 5.38
CA PRO A 341 4.82 1.46 4.95
C PRO A 341 6.12 1.31 5.73
N VAL A 342 6.06 0.94 7.01
CA VAL A 342 7.25 0.71 7.83
C VAL A 342 8.02 -0.53 7.36
N ALA A 343 7.34 -1.60 6.97
CA ALA A 343 7.97 -2.78 6.38
C ALA A 343 8.71 -2.44 5.07
N TRP A 344 8.14 -1.58 4.22
CA TRP A 344 8.85 -1.10 3.02
C TRP A 344 10.05 -0.22 3.34
N ALA A 345 9.96 0.61 4.38
CA ALA A 345 11.13 1.34 4.86
C ALA A 345 12.25 0.40 5.31
N MET A 346 11.90 -0.72 5.98
CA MET A 346 12.86 -1.76 6.36
C MET A 346 13.51 -2.44 5.15
N VAL A 347 12.76 -2.70 4.08
CA VAL A 347 13.34 -3.25 2.83
C VAL A 347 14.41 -2.32 2.30
N GLY A 348 14.16 -1.00 2.28
CA GLY A 348 15.15 -0.01 1.88
C GLY A 348 16.34 0.08 2.84
N ASP A 349 16.13 -0.10 4.15
CA ASP A 349 17.21 -0.08 5.14
C ASP A 349 18.10 -1.32 5.09
N ILE A 350 17.55 -2.48 4.71
CA ILE A 350 18.25 -3.76 4.69
C ILE A 350 18.94 -3.98 3.34
N PHE A 351 18.27 -3.69 2.23
CA PHE A 351 18.74 -4.04 0.88
C PHE A 351 19.23 -2.84 0.06
N GLY A 352 19.15 -1.63 0.61
CA GLY A 352 19.62 -0.43 -0.06
C GLY A 352 18.62 0.22 -1.01
N ARG A 353 19.13 1.12 -1.86
CA ARG A 353 18.31 2.00 -2.72
C ARG A 353 18.29 1.56 -4.19
N LYS A 354 19.41 1.02 -4.68
CA LYS A 354 19.69 0.80 -6.11
C LYS A 354 18.71 -0.18 -6.78
N HIS A 355 18.39 -1.29 -6.11
CA HIS A 355 17.53 -2.34 -6.63
C HIS A 355 16.23 -2.51 -5.83
N PHE A 356 15.86 -1.49 -5.07
CA PHE A 356 14.68 -1.52 -4.19
C PHE A 356 13.39 -1.91 -4.92
N ALA A 357 13.14 -1.31 -6.09
CA ALA A 357 11.91 -1.57 -6.81
C ALA A 357 11.82 -3.01 -7.31
N LYS A 358 12.94 -3.57 -7.79
CA LYS A 358 13.02 -4.96 -8.24
C LYS A 358 12.84 -5.94 -7.09
N ILE A 359 13.51 -5.70 -5.95
CA ILE A 359 13.37 -6.52 -4.73
C ILE A 359 11.93 -6.49 -4.24
N ARG A 360 11.34 -5.30 -4.15
CA ARG A 360 9.94 -5.12 -3.78
C ARG A 360 8.99 -5.84 -4.74
N GLY A 361 9.25 -5.78 -6.04
CA GLY A 361 8.48 -6.48 -7.06
C GLY A 361 8.46 -8.00 -6.85
N TYR A 362 9.63 -8.60 -6.58
CA TYR A 362 9.70 -10.03 -6.24
C TYR A 362 9.00 -10.37 -4.93
N MET A 363 9.11 -9.51 -3.91
CA MET A 363 8.38 -9.71 -2.65
C MET A 363 6.86 -9.70 -2.88
N SER A 364 6.35 -8.76 -3.71
CA SER A 364 4.91 -8.64 -3.96
C SER A 364 4.32 -9.88 -4.61
N MET A 365 5.07 -10.54 -5.47
CA MET A 365 4.68 -11.80 -6.11
C MET A 365 4.29 -12.89 -5.09
N PHE A 366 4.89 -12.87 -3.91
CA PHE A 366 4.60 -13.87 -2.88
C PHE A 366 3.58 -13.41 -1.84
N TYR A 367 3.73 -12.20 -1.29
CA TYR A 367 2.90 -11.78 -0.16
C TYR A 367 1.47 -11.36 -0.54
N VAL A 368 1.23 -10.98 -1.80
CA VAL A 368 -0.11 -10.54 -2.26
C VAL A 368 -1.14 -11.65 -2.15
N TRP A 369 -0.73 -12.91 -2.34
CA TRP A 369 -1.63 -14.06 -2.20
C TRP A 369 -2.28 -14.17 -0.82
N GLY A 370 -1.64 -13.64 0.22
CA GLY A 370 -2.26 -13.54 1.54
C GLY A 370 -3.54 -12.70 1.54
N SER A 371 -3.59 -11.62 0.76
CA SER A 371 -4.78 -10.76 0.67
C SER A 371 -5.95 -11.41 -0.08
N VAL A 372 -5.67 -12.40 -0.91
CA VAL A 372 -6.68 -13.21 -1.61
C VAL A 372 -7.14 -14.36 -0.74
N ALA A 373 -6.20 -15.09 -0.14
CA ALA A 373 -6.50 -16.27 0.66
C ALA A 373 -7.24 -15.94 1.97
N GLY A 374 -6.86 -14.84 2.64
CA GLY A 374 -7.43 -14.48 3.94
C GLY A 374 -8.96 -14.42 3.96
N PRO A 375 -9.60 -13.58 3.13
CA PRO A 375 -11.06 -13.49 3.07
C PRO A 375 -11.75 -14.79 2.63
N VAL A 376 -11.16 -15.52 1.68
CA VAL A 376 -11.73 -16.79 1.17
C VAL A 376 -11.74 -17.86 2.26
N VAL A 377 -10.62 -18.02 2.98
CA VAL A 377 -10.53 -18.96 4.11
C VAL A 377 -11.50 -18.56 5.23
N THR A 378 -11.64 -17.27 5.49
CA THR A 378 -12.60 -16.76 6.49
C THR A 378 -14.03 -17.07 6.12
N GLY A 379 -14.40 -16.90 4.83
CA GLY A 379 -15.72 -17.28 4.31
C GLY A 379 -16.00 -18.78 4.46
N ALA A 380 -15.04 -19.62 4.06
CA ALA A 380 -15.15 -21.08 4.20
C ALA A 380 -15.30 -21.54 5.67
N ILE A 381 -14.58 -20.87 6.58
CA ILE A 381 -14.73 -21.13 8.02
C ILE A 381 -16.15 -20.79 8.48
N TRP A 382 -16.68 -19.64 8.08
CA TRP A 382 -18.05 -19.27 8.42
C TRP A 382 -19.08 -20.24 7.86
N ASP A 383 -18.95 -20.64 6.61
CA ASP A 383 -19.88 -21.56 5.96
C ASP A 383 -19.90 -22.94 6.64
N THR A 384 -18.77 -23.37 7.23
CA THR A 384 -18.63 -24.67 7.89
C THR A 384 -19.06 -24.63 9.35
N TRP A 385 -18.65 -23.63 10.10
CA TRP A 385 -18.87 -23.58 11.57
C TRP A 385 -19.92 -22.56 12.02
N HIS A 386 -20.44 -21.70 11.11
CA HIS A 386 -21.33 -20.57 11.43
C HIS A 386 -20.81 -19.69 12.57
N SER A 387 -19.47 -19.62 12.72
CA SER A 387 -18.76 -18.90 13.73
C SER A 387 -17.45 -18.33 13.18
N TYR A 388 -17.08 -17.14 13.63
CA TYR A 388 -15.76 -16.55 13.33
C TYR A 388 -14.68 -16.97 14.33
N GLU A 389 -15.03 -17.67 15.41
CA GLU A 389 -14.11 -18.01 16.49
C GLU A 389 -12.88 -18.81 16.02
N PRO A 390 -13.01 -19.88 15.18
CA PRO A 390 -11.84 -20.62 14.70
C PRO A 390 -10.91 -19.75 13.86
N MET A 391 -11.47 -18.83 13.05
CA MET A 391 -10.68 -17.84 12.31
C MET A 391 -9.91 -16.93 13.26
N LEU A 392 -10.57 -16.37 14.30
CA LEU A 392 -9.93 -15.44 15.25
C LEU A 392 -8.75 -16.11 15.97
N TRP A 393 -8.90 -17.36 16.41
CA TRP A 393 -7.78 -18.13 17.00
C TRP A 393 -6.64 -18.36 16.00
N GLY A 394 -6.96 -18.71 14.76
CA GLY A 394 -5.97 -18.84 13.68
C GLY A 394 -5.20 -17.53 13.48
N LEU A 395 -5.90 -16.39 13.50
CA LEU A 395 -5.28 -15.08 13.33
C LEU A 395 -4.38 -14.68 14.51
N VAL A 396 -4.74 -15.03 15.76
CA VAL A 396 -3.85 -14.84 16.92
C VAL A 396 -2.51 -15.54 16.68
N VAL A 397 -2.54 -16.80 16.23
CA VAL A 397 -1.33 -17.56 15.90
C VAL A 397 -0.56 -16.89 14.76
N MET A 398 -1.24 -16.50 13.69
CA MET A 398 -0.61 -15.88 12.53
C MET A 398 0.06 -14.54 12.88
N PHE A 399 -0.60 -13.66 13.64
CA PHE A 399 0.02 -12.41 14.08
C PHE A 399 1.21 -12.64 15.01
N THR A 400 1.11 -13.62 15.89
CA THR A 400 2.22 -14.01 16.77
C THR A 400 3.42 -14.50 15.97
N LEU A 401 3.22 -15.39 15.01
CA LEU A 401 4.28 -15.86 14.11
C LEU A 401 4.90 -14.70 13.31
N SER A 402 4.06 -13.84 12.73
CA SER A 402 4.55 -12.66 12.00
C SER A 402 5.38 -11.73 12.91
N GLY A 403 4.91 -11.48 14.14
CA GLY A 403 5.66 -10.71 15.15
C GLY A 403 7.01 -11.33 15.48
N ILE A 404 7.09 -12.66 15.62
CA ILE A 404 8.35 -13.38 15.83
C ILE A 404 9.31 -13.18 14.64
N PHE A 405 8.83 -13.37 13.40
CA PHE A 405 9.67 -13.16 12.22
C PHE A 405 10.26 -11.75 12.14
N TYR A 406 9.44 -10.71 12.39
CA TYR A 406 9.95 -9.35 12.42
C TYR A 406 10.92 -9.10 13.58
N SER A 407 10.72 -9.73 14.75
CA SER A 407 11.65 -9.59 15.89
C SER A 407 13.04 -10.16 15.57
N LEU A 408 13.10 -11.25 14.80
CA LEU A 408 14.34 -11.87 14.35
C LEU A 408 15.14 -10.96 13.41
N LEU A 409 14.48 -10.20 12.56
CA LEU A 409 15.13 -9.23 11.66
C LEU A 409 15.89 -8.12 12.40
N GLY A 410 15.53 -7.85 13.65
CA GLY A 410 16.24 -6.88 14.50
C GLY A 410 17.62 -7.34 15.00
N LYS A 411 17.95 -8.62 14.83
CA LYS A 411 19.20 -9.20 15.34
C LYS A 411 20.36 -9.00 14.36
N PRO A 412 21.57 -8.59 14.80
CA PRO A 412 22.71 -8.29 13.93
C PRO A 412 23.13 -9.44 13.00
N TRP A 413 23.04 -10.69 13.47
CA TRP A 413 23.44 -11.88 12.73
C TRP A 413 22.45 -12.28 11.60
N MET A 414 21.24 -11.70 11.59
CA MET A 414 20.25 -11.90 10.53
C MET A 414 20.39 -10.87 9.38
N ARG A 415 21.21 -9.85 9.55
CA ARG A 415 21.45 -8.88 8.47
C ARG A 415 22.30 -9.54 7.39
N PRO A 416 21.86 -9.54 6.13
CA PRO A 416 22.66 -10.07 5.06
C PRO A 416 23.98 -9.29 4.97
N LYS A 417 25.09 -10.01 4.81
CA LYS A 417 26.38 -9.39 4.54
C LYS A 417 26.53 -9.27 3.02
N PRO A 418 26.91 -8.11 2.49
CA PRO A 418 27.30 -8.00 1.08
C PRO A 418 28.51 -8.90 0.84
N HIS A 419 28.48 -9.63 -0.26
CA HIS A 419 29.62 -10.44 -0.73
C HIS A 419 30.62 -9.59 -1.48
#